data_0a0c7a38639413cba126404c9cedfa66
#
_entry.id   0a0c7a38639413cba126404c9cedfa66
#
_cell.length_a   1.000
_cell.length_b   1.000
_cell.length_c   1.000
_cell.angle_alpha   90.00
_cell.angle_beta   90.00
_cell.angle_gamma   90.00
#
_symmetry.space_group_name_H-M   'P 1'
#
loop_
_entity.id
_entity.type
_entity.pdbx_description
1 polymer ?
#
loop_
_entity_poly.entity_id
_entity_poly.type
_entity_poly.pdbx_seq_one_letter_code
_entity_poly.pdbx_strand_id
1 'polypeptide(L)'
;MRNMGTKARMGTAILLAVLITAVYFLFVYQNLPFIYDINDDVAMRNVAAGVITGKPDAHLIFVKYILGLCISGLYGIFPGWDWYGIVMIGIILLSFAFVLYRGLVMDRSALWKIVYVIVALLLFTCVGLWHITAFQWTVTAAFAGTAGVFLFYTSGTENRFQNLCEEGV
;
A
#
# COMPACT_ATOMS: atom_id res chain seq x y z
N MET A 1 -18.79 -4.56 -27.57
CA MET A 1 -17.41 -4.05 -27.82
C MET A 1 -16.88 -3.09 -26.77
N ARG A 2 -17.72 -2.24 -26.14
CA ARG A 2 -17.31 -1.26 -25.08
C ARG A 2 -16.65 -1.90 -23.85
N ASN A 3 -17.07 -3.10 -23.44
CA ASN A 3 -16.56 -3.79 -22.22
C ASN A 3 -15.14 -4.39 -22.35
N MET A 4 -14.69 -4.76 -23.54
CA MET A 4 -13.32 -5.29 -23.71
C MET A 4 -12.26 -4.20 -23.57
N GLY A 5 -12.51 -3.00 -24.08
CA GLY A 5 -11.60 -1.87 -23.94
C GLY A 5 -11.43 -1.40 -22.49
N THR A 6 -12.50 -1.42 -21.69
CA THR A 6 -12.46 -1.03 -20.28
C THR A 6 -11.67 -2.04 -19.45
N LYS A 7 -11.87 -3.34 -19.62
CA LYS A 7 -11.12 -4.39 -18.91
C LYS A 7 -9.63 -4.34 -19.25
N ALA A 8 -9.27 -4.15 -20.52
CA ALA A 8 -7.88 -4.00 -20.93
C ALA A 8 -7.22 -2.76 -20.27
N ARG A 9 -7.92 -1.61 -20.24
CA ARG A 9 -7.44 -0.38 -19.60
C ARG A 9 -7.20 -0.58 -18.10
N MET A 10 -8.11 -1.26 -17.41
CA MET A 10 -7.95 -1.58 -15.98
C MET A 10 -6.74 -2.50 -15.76
N GLY A 11 -6.60 -3.56 -16.55
CA GLY A 11 -5.45 -4.46 -16.45
C GLY A 11 -4.11 -3.75 -16.68
N THR A 12 -4.03 -2.90 -17.70
CA THR A 12 -2.83 -2.10 -17.97
C THR A 12 -2.52 -1.13 -16.82
N ALA A 13 -3.54 -0.46 -16.26
CA ALA A 13 -3.36 0.46 -15.14
C ALA A 13 -2.86 -0.27 -13.87
N ILE A 14 -3.38 -1.46 -13.58
CA ILE A 14 -2.91 -2.29 -12.47
C ILE A 14 -1.43 -2.67 -12.68
N LEU A 15 -1.11 -3.19 -13.87
CA LEU A 15 0.24 -3.62 -14.20
C LEU A 15 1.25 -2.47 -14.06
N LEU A 16 0.93 -1.29 -14.60
CA LEU A 16 1.77 -0.11 -14.50
C LEU A 16 1.92 0.36 -13.05
N ALA A 17 0.84 0.42 -12.27
CA ALA A 17 0.90 0.81 -10.87
C ALA A 17 1.80 -0.12 -10.05
N VAL A 18 1.64 -1.44 -10.22
CA VAL A 18 2.48 -2.45 -9.56
C VAL A 18 3.93 -2.33 -10.00
N LEU A 19 4.19 -2.19 -11.30
CA LEU A 19 5.55 -2.08 -11.84
C LEU A 19 6.26 -0.82 -11.31
N ILE A 20 5.61 0.35 -11.34
CA ILE A 20 6.17 1.60 -10.82
C ILE A 20 6.49 1.47 -9.33
N THR A 21 5.56 0.91 -8.54
CA THR A 21 5.76 0.68 -7.11
C THR A 21 6.91 -0.29 -6.84
N ALA A 22 7.00 -1.38 -7.60
CA ALA A 22 8.07 -2.37 -7.46
C ALA A 22 9.45 -1.80 -7.81
N VAL A 23 9.56 -1.04 -8.90
CA VAL A 23 10.81 -0.37 -9.31
C VAL A 23 11.23 0.65 -8.24
N TYR A 24 10.30 1.46 -7.75
CA TYR A 24 10.56 2.40 -6.67
C TYR A 24 11.06 1.67 -5.40
N PHE A 25 10.37 0.61 -4.98
CA PHE A 25 10.77 -0.16 -3.81
C PHE A 25 12.15 -0.81 -3.97
N LEU A 26 12.44 -1.40 -5.13
CA LEU A 26 13.75 -1.98 -5.40
C LEU A 26 14.87 -0.94 -5.32
N PHE A 27 14.63 0.27 -5.83
CA PHE A 27 15.58 1.37 -5.71
C PHE A 27 15.82 1.74 -4.24
N VAL A 28 14.74 1.88 -3.44
CA VAL A 28 14.85 2.16 -2.00
C VAL A 28 15.58 1.03 -1.27
N TYR A 29 15.21 -0.21 -1.54
CA TYR A 29 15.79 -1.39 -0.91
C TYR A 29 17.30 -1.54 -1.14
N GLN A 30 17.77 -1.17 -2.32
CA GLN A 30 19.20 -1.26 -2.67
C GLN A 30 20.05 -0.12 -2.07
N ASN A 31 19.44 1.02 -1.73
CA ASN A 31 20.18 2.23 -1.39
C ASN A 31 20.02 2.67 0.06
N LEU A 32 19.00 2.18 0.79
CA LEU A 32 18.69 2.65 2.13
C LEU A 32 18.53 1.49 3.12
N PRO A 33 18.94 1.67 4.39
CA PRO A 33 18.73 0.68 5.44
C PRO A 33 17.25 0.63 5.83
N PHE A 34 16.83 -0.53 6.37
CA PHE A 34 15.49 -0.75 6.91
C PHE A 34 15.57 -0.98 8.41
N ILE A 35 14.86 -0.19 9.18
CA ILE A 35 14.84 -0.24 10.65
C ILE A 35 13.39 -0.15 11.17
N TYR A 36 13.19 -0.54 12.42
CA TYR A 36 11.99 -0.21 13.16
C TYR A 36 12.17 1.16 13.83
N ASP A 37 11.18 2.05 13.66
CA ASP A 37 11.27 3.43 14.15
C ASP A 37 11.15 3.51 15.68
N ILE A 38 10.32 2.62 16.27
CA ILE A 38 10.05 2.61 17.71
C ILE A 38 10.17 1.21 18.32
N ASN A 39 10.45 1.18 19.62
CA ASN A 39 10.61 -0.06 20.39
C ASN A 39 9.34 -0.90 20.47
N ASP A 40 8.16 -0.29 20.38
CA ASP A 40 6.87 -1.00 20.42
C ASP A 40 6.71 -1.92 19.20
N ASP A 41 7.13 -1.49 18.01
CA ASP A 41 7.12 -2.32 16.82
C ASP A 41 8.09 -3.48 16.90
N VAL A 42 9.27 -3.25 17.51
CA VAL A 42 10.24 -4.33 17.83
C VAL A 42 9.62 -5.34 18.79
N ALA A 43 8.92 -4.87 19.83
CA ALA A 43 8.25 -5.73 20.80
C ALA A 43 7.13 -6.56 20.12
N MET A 44 6.27 -5.93 19.33
CA MET A 44 5.21 -6.62 18.58
C MET A 44 5.77 -7.66 17.60
N ARG A 45 6.82 -7.32 16.87
CA ARG A 45 7.53 -8.25 16.00
C ARG A 45 8.05 -9.46 16.79
N ASN A 46 8.65 -9.24 17.96
CA ASN A 46 9.19 -10.30 18.81
C ASN A 46 8.10 -11.19 19.41
N VAL A 47 6.93 -10.63 19.75
CA VAL A 47 5.75 -11.40 20.17
C VAL A 47 5.24 -12.25 19.00
N ALA A 48 5.03 -11.63 17.83
CA ALA A 48 4.54 -12.32 16.63
C ALA A 48 5.47 -13.47 16.20
N ALA A 49 6.78 -13.26 16.32
CA ALA A 49 7.80 -14.26 15.99
C ALA A 49 8.00 -15.34 17.07
N GLY A 50 7.37 -15.18 18.25
CA GLY A 50 7.52 -16.11 19.36
C GLY A 50 8.84 -15.96 20.15
N VAL A 51 9.59 -14.89 19.95
CA VAL A 51 10.85 -14.64 20.66
C VAL A 51 10.61 -14.45 22.17
N ILE A 52 9.51 -13.78 22.53
CA ILE A 52 9.15 -13.50 23.92
C ILE A 52 8.37 -14.67 24.55
N THR A 53 7.47 -15.26 23.79
CA THR A 53 6.48 -16.26 24.29
C THR A 53 6.91 -17.71 24.06
N GLY A 54 8.04 -17.94 23.38
CA GLY A 54 8.51 -19.27 23.00
C GLY A 54 7.76 -19.91 21.81
N LYS A 55 6.70 -19.28 21.34
CA LYS A 55 5.91 -19.65 20.13
C LYS A 55 5.27 -18.41 19.52
N PRO A 56 5.05 -18.38 18.18
CA PRO A 56 4.35 -17.28 17.51
C PRO A 56 3.01 -16.96 18.18
N ASP A 57 2.77 -15.67 18.49
CA ASP A 57 1.56 -15.22 19.18
C ASP A 57 0.89 -14.09 18.39
N ALA A 58 -0.44 -14.17 18.29
CA ALA A 58 -1.27 -13.22 17.56
C ALA A 58 -1.71 -12.00 18.40
N HIS A 59 -1.47 -12.00 19.73
CA HIS A 59 -1.90 -10.94 20.64
C HIS A 59 -0.91 -9.76 20.62
N LEU A 60 -0.94 -9.02 19.54
CA LEU A 60 -0.12 -7.82 19.34
C LEU A 60 -0.88 -6.60 19.87
N ILE A 61 -0.19 -5.71 20.61
CA ILE A 61 -0.82 -4.63 21.39
C ILE A 61 -1.65 -3.67 20.50
N PHE A 62 -1.12 -3.21 19.37
CA PHE A 62 -1.77 -2.23 18.50
C PHE A 62 -2.36 -2.80 17.21
N VAL A 63 -2.14 -4.10 16.96
CA VAL A 63 -2.58 -4.77 15.73
C VAL A 63 -3.84 -5.56 15.99
N LYS A 64 -4.83 -5.44 15.11
CA LYS A 64 -6.06 -6.25 15.21
C LYS A 64 -5.74 -7.74 15.19
N TYR A 65 -6.40 -8.51 16.05
CA TYR A 65 -6.16 -9.94 16.27
C TYR A 65 -6.09 -10.77 14.98
N ILE A 66 -7.00 -10.50 14.02
CA ILE A 66 -7.02 -11.22 12.73
C ILE A 66 -5.71 -11.02 11.95
N LEU A 67 -5.19 -9.78 11.92
CA LEU A 67 -3.93 -9.50 11.26
C LEU A 67 -2.74 -10.07 12.05
N GLY A 68 -2.81 -10.03 13.37
CA GLY A 68 -1.87 -10.71 14.25
C GLY A 68 -1.81 -12.22 13.99
N LEU A 69 -2.97 -12.88 13.79
CA LEU A 69 -3.07 -14.28 13.38
C LEU A 69 -2.37 -14.55 12.04
N CYS A 70 -2.57 -13.68 11.04
CA CYS A 70 -1.90 -13.82 9.75
C CYS A 70 -0.38 -13.72 9.91
N ILE A 71 0.10 -12.71 10.64
CA ILE A 71 1.54 -12.48 10.83
C ILE A 71 2.17 -13.62 11.66
N SER A 72 1.59 -14.00 12.78
CA SER A 72 2.11 -15.08 13.62
C SER A 72 2.04 -16.43 12.91
N GLY A 73 1.01 -16.67 12.11
CA GLY A 73 0.90 -17.85 11.26
C GLY A 73 2.03 -17.95 10.23
N LEU A 74 2.41 -16.83 9.60
CA LEU A 74 3.56 -16.77 8.68
C LEU A 74 4.87 -17.09 9.39
N TYR A 75 5.09 -16.59 10.62
CA TYR A 75 6.25 -16.97 11.43
C TYR A 75 6.24 -18.45 11.80
N GLY A 76 5.06 -19.03 12.03
CA GLY A 76 4.92 -20.47 12.30
C GLY A 76 5.33 -21.36 11.11
N ILE A 77 5.11 -20.88 9.88
CA ILE A 77 5.45 -21.62 8.65
C ILE A 77 6.89 -21.35 8.20
N PHE A 78 7.33 -20.10 8.24
CA PHE A 78 8.63 -19.64 7.75
C PHE A 78 9.31 -18.72 8.78
N PRO A 79 9.92 -19.25 9.85
CA PRO A 79 10.43 -18.46 10.97
C PRO A 79 11.68 -17.60 10.63
N GLY A 80 12.34 -17.86 9.51
CA GLY A 80 13.58 -17.19 9.10
C GLY A 80 13.37 -15.79 8.48
N TRP A 81 12.12 -15.35 8.29
CA TRP A 81 11.80 -14.07 7.63
C TRP A 81 11.19 -13.09 8.62
N ASP A 82 11.43 -11.80 8.41
CA ASP A 82 10.77 -10.74 9.19
C ASP A 82 9.38 -10.42 8.65
N TRP A 83 8.41 -11.30 8.95
CA TRP A 83 7.05 -11.17 8.44
C TRP A 83 6.33 -9.92 8.93
N TYR A 84 6.63 -9.47 10.14
CA TYR A 84 6.03 -8.22 10.66
C TYR A 84 6.44 -7.03 9.79
N GLY A 85 7.74 -6.85 9.54
CA GLY A 85 8.25 -5.79 8.67
C GLY A 85 7.78 -5.93 7.23
N ILE A 86 7.78 -7.16 6.67
CA ILE A 86 7.30 -7.42 5.30
C ILE A 86 5.83 -7.02 5.13
N VAL A 87 4.97 -7.36 6.09
CA VAL A 87 3.55 -7.00 6.03
C VAL A 87 3.37 -5.48 6.13
N MET A 88 4.08 -4.80 7.01
CA MET A 88 4.01 -3.34 7.16
C MET A 88 4.43 -2.62 5.88
N ILE A 89 5.61 -2.95 5.35
CA ILE A 89 6.09 -2.39 4.08
C ILE A 89 5.11 -2.72 2.95
N GLY A 90 4.62 -3.96 2.91
CA GLY A 90 3.64 -4.41 1.92
C GLY A 90 2.35 -3.57 1.93
N ILE A 91 1.82 -3.22 3.12
CA ILE A 91 0.64 -2.36 3.25
C ILE A 91 0.92 -0.95 2.72
N ILE A 92 2.08 -0.36 3.04
CA ILE A 92 2.46 0.98 2.55
C ILE A 92 2.59 0.97 1.02
N LEU A 93 3.29 -0.01 0.46
CA LEU A 93 3.48 -0.14 -0.99
C LEU A 93 2.16 -0.42 -1.72
N LEU A 94 1.31 -1.26 -1.16
CA LEU A 94 -0.01 -1.54 -1.71
C LEU A 94 -0.89 -0.29 -1.71
N SER A 95 -0.85 0.50 -0.63
CA SER A 95 -1.55 1.79 -0.54
C SER A 95 -1.09 2.76 -1.63
N PHE A 96 0.21 2.84 -1.88
CA PHE A 96 0.77 3.65 -2.96
C PHE A 96 0.36 3.13 -4.35
N ALA A 97 0.43 1.80 -4.56
CA ALA A 97 -0.02 1.20 -5.81
C ALA A 97 -1.49 1.48 -6.11
N PHE A 98 -2.37 1.48 -5.10
CA PHE A 98 -3.77 1.85 -5.26
C PHE A 98 -3.96 3.32 -5.65
N VAL A 99 -3.20 4.23 -5.06
CA VAL A 99 -3.23 5.64 -5.45
C VAL A 99 -2.78 5.80 -6.91
N LEU A 100 -1.68 5.17 -7.32
CA LEU A 100 -1.21 5.19 -8.71
C LEU A 100 -2.25 4.60 -9.68
N TYR A 101 -2.78 3.42 -9.34
CA TYR A 101 -3.82 2.75 -10.15
C TYR A 101 -4.99 3.68 -10.41
N ARG A 102 -5.46 4.39 -9.39
CA ARG A 102 -6.62 5.27 -9.52
C ARG A 102 -6.40 6.38 -10.54
N GLY A 103 -5.25 7.04 -10.52
CA GLY A 103 -4.92 8.05 -11.52
C GLY A 103 -4.73 7.48 -12.92
N LEU A 104 -4.09 6.31 -13.03
CA LEU A 104 -3.83 5.67 -14.32
C LEU A 104 -5.11 5.14 -15.01
N VAL A 105 -6.11 4.67 -14.24
CA VAL A 105 -7.36 4.14 -14.78
C VAL A 105 -8.31 5.23 -15.25
N MET A 106 -8.19 6.47 -14.76
CA MET A 106 -9.05 7.59 -15.18
C MET A 106 -8.94 7.86 -16.69
N ASP A 107 -10.06 8.30 -17.28
CA ASP A 107 -10.11 8.69 -18.70
C ASP A 107 -9.57 10.11 -18.88
N ARG A 108 -8.25 10.22 -18.88
CA ARG A 108 -7.50 11.48 -19.00
C ARG A 108 -6.41 11.33 -20.06
N SER A 109 -5.88 12.49 -20.54
CA SER A 109 -4.78 12.52 -21.50
C SER A 109 -3.52 11.83 -20.96
N ALA A 110 -2.66 11.36 -21.86
CA ALA A 110 -1.36 10.76 -21.50
C ALA A 110 -0.49 11.73 -20.68
N LEU A 111 -0.46 13.00 -21.08
CA LEU A 111 0.29 14.04 -20.36
C LEU A 111 -0.21 14.18 -18.92
N TRP A 112 -1.52 14.21 -18.71
CA TRP A 112 -2.11 14.27 -17.37
C TRP A 112 -1.68 13.07 -16.51
N LYS A 113 -1.68 11.86 -17.07
CA LYS A 113 -1.25 10.64 -16.35
C LYS A 113 0.23 10.68 -15.98
N ILE A 114 1.07 11.18 -16.86
CA ILE A 114 2.51 11.35 -16.59
C ILE A 114 2.72 12.34 -15.44
N VAL A 115 2.09 13.50 -15.51
CA VAL A 115 2.17 14.51 -14.44
C VAL A 115 1.65 13.95 -13.12
N TYR A 116 0.51 13.24 -13.15
CA TYR A 116 -0.04 12.59 -11.96
C TYR A 116 0.95 11.61 -11.31
N VAL A 117 1.57 10.72 -12.11
CA VAL A 117 2.56 9.75 -11.61
C VAL A 117 3.78 10.46 -11.02
N ILE A 118 4.29 11.50 -11.69
CA ILE A 118 5.43 12.29 -11.17
C ILE A 118 5.07 12.93 -9.83
N VAL A 119 3.91 13.59 -9.73
CA VAL A 119 3.45 14.22 -8.49
C VAL A 119 3.25 13.19 -7.38
N ALA A 120 2.63 12.04 -7.70
CA ALA A 120 2.43 10.96 -6.75
C ALA A 120 3.75 10.39 -6.23
N LEU A 121 4.74 10.18 -7.11
CA LEU A 121 6.09 9.74 -6.73
C LEU A 121 6.81 10.77 -5.86
N LEU A 122 6.74 12.05 -6.20
CA LEU A 122 7.35 13.12 -5.40
C LEU A 122 6.72 13.20 -4.01
N LEU A 123 5.39 13.20 -3.92
CA LEU A 123 4.68 13.21 -2.63
C LEU A 123 5.00 11.98 -1.80
N PHE A 124 5.01 10.80 -2.43
CA PHE A 124 5.35 9.56 -1.75
C PHE A 124 6.81 9.53 -1.29
N THR A 125 7.73 10.09 -2.07
CA THR A 125 9.13 10.24 -1.64
C THR A 125 9.26 11.21 -0.48
N CYS A 126 8.61 12.37 -0.54
CA CYS A 126 8.69 13.37 0.52
C CYS A 126 8.09 12.89 1.86
N VAL A 127 6.98 12.14 1.81
CA VAL A 127 6.24 11.74 3.00
C VAL A 127 6.49 10.27 3.35
N GLY A 128 6.53 9.39 2.35
CA GLY A 128 6.55 7.94 2.52
C GLY A 128 7.94 7.32 2.65
N LEU A 129 8.98 7.95 2.08
CA LEU A 129 10.31 7.34 2.04
C LEU A 129 10.85 7.01 3.44
N TRP A 130 10.75 7.96 4.37
CA TRP A 130 11.14 7.74 5.76
C TRP A 130 10.39 6.55 6.38
N HIS A 131 9.09 6.46 6.15
CA HIS A 131 8.23 5.43 6.74
C HIS A 131 8.33 4.05 6.09
N ILE A 132 8.92 3.96 4.90
CA ILE A 132 9.30 2.66 4.31
C ILE A 132 10.60 2.17 4.92
N THR A 133 11.52 3.05 5.23
CA THR A 133 12.86 2.70 5.74
C THR A 133 12.92 2.64 7.26
N ALA A 134 12.12 3.49 7.94
CA ALA A 134 11.93 3.49 9.40
C ALA A 134 10.44 3.26 9.68
N PHE A 135 9.99 2.00 9.57
CA PHE A 135 8.57 1.69 9.59
C PHE A 135 7.98 1.57 10.99
N GLN A 136 6.73 2.02 11.10
CA GLN A 136 5.93 2.06 12.31
C GLN A 136 4.49 1.65 12.01
N TRP A 137 3.86 0.88 12.89
CA TRP A 137 2.49 0.38 12.69
C TRP A 137 1.45 1.50 12.50
N THR A 138 1.48 2.51 13.35
CA THR A 138 0.54 3.65 13.30
C THR A 138 0.58 4.38 11.96
N VAL A 139 1.77 4.60 11.43
CA VAL A 139 1.96 5.25 10.13
C VAL A 139 1.52 4.33 8.99
N THR A 140 1.83 3.02 9.08
CA THR A 140 1.34 2.02 8.13
C THR A 140 -0.19 2.03 8.04
N ALA A 141 -0.87 2.07 9.19
CA ALA A 141 -2.33 2.17 9.25
C ALA A 141 -2.85 3.49 8.66
N ALA A 142 -2.13 4.61 8.87
CA ALA A 142 -2.48 5.91 8.28
C ALA A 142 -2.37 5.90 6.75
N PHE A 143 -1.33 5.27 6.18
CA PHE A 143 -1.22 5.09 4.72
C PHE A 143 -2.39 4.29 4.15
N ALA A 144 -2.76 3.17 4.78
CA ALA A 144 -3.89 2.35 4.36
C ALA A 144 -5.21 3.13 4.44
N GLY A 145 -5.44 3.85 5.53
CA GLY A 145 -6.63 4.69 5.72
C GLY A 145 -6.72 5.80 4.69
N THR A 146 -5.62 6.52 4.45
CA THR A 146 -5.56 7.61 3.47
C THR A 146 -5.83 7.09 2.04
N ALA A 147 -5.23 5.96 1.66
CA ALA A 147 -5.49 5.34 0.36
C ALA A 147 -6.97 4.91 0.23
N GLY A 148 -7.56 4.34 1.28
CA GLY A 148 -8.98 3.96 1.32
C GLY A 148 -9.91 5.15 1.13
N VAL A 149 -9.67 6.25 1.86
CA VAL A 149 -10.43 7.50 1.73
C VAL A 149 -10.29 8.08 0.33
N PHE A 150 -9.05 8.14 -0.20
CA PHE A 150 -8.80 8.62 -1.56
C PHE A 150 -9.56 7.81 -2.62
N LEU A 151 -9.53 6.48 -2.52
CA LEU A 151 -10.26 5.59 -3.42
C LEU A 151 -11.77 5.81 -3.34
N PHE A 152 -12.31 5.94 -2.12
CA PHE A 152 -13.74 6.18 -1.90
C PHE A 152 -14.20 7.49 -2.57
N TYR A 153 -13.49 8.59 -2.33
CA TYR A 153 -13.85 9.89 -2.91
C TYR A 153 -13.73 9.90 -4.44
N THR A 154 -12.66 9.33 -4.98
CA THR A 154 -12.43 9.38 -6.42
C THR A 154 -13.34 8.43 -7.20
N SER A 155 -13.82 7.33 -6.61
CA SER A 155 -14.81 6.45 -7.26
C SER A 155 -16.22 7.05 -7.26
N GLY A 156 -16.60 7.76 -6.20
CA GLY A 156 -17.91 8.42 -6.11
C GLY A 156 -18.09 9.60 -7.08
N THR A 157 -17.02 10.35 -7.34
CA THR A 157 -17.07 11.50 -8.28
C THR A 157 -17.25 11.07 -9.72
N GLU A 158 -16.69 9.93 -10.13
CA GLU A 158 -16.81 9.42 -11.52
C GLU A 158 -18.27 9.03 -11.85
N ASN A 159 -18.96 8.40 -10.90
CA ASN A 159 -20.38 8.05 -11.07
C ASN A 159 -21.29 9.30 -11.09
N ARG A 160 -20.98 10.32 -10.28
CA ARG A 160 -21.74 11.58 -10.30
C ARG A 160 -21.56 12.37 -11.61
N PHE A 161 -20.35 12.43 -12.15
CA PHE A 161 -20.10 13.08 -13.45
C PHE A 161 -20.77 12.34 -14.60
N GLN A 162 -20.77 11.01 -14.61
CA GLN A 162 -21.49 10.24 -15.62
C GLN A 162 -23.00 10.48 -15.58
N ASN A 163 -23.60 10.47 -14.39
CA ASN A 163 -25.04 10.75 -14.23
C ASN A 163 -25.40 12.17 -14.66
N LEU A 164 -24.60 13.17 -14.34
CA LEU A 164 -24.83 14.56 -14.77
C LEU A 164 -24.71 14.73 -16.30
N CYS A 165 -23.85 13.97 -16.97
CA CYS A 165 -23.74 13.97 -18.43
C CYS A 165 -24.88 13.21 -19.10
N GLU A 166 -25.51 12.25 -18.44
CA GLU A 166 -26.67 11.50 -18.94
C GLU A 166 -27.99 12.24 -18.72
N GLU A 167 -28.08 13.06 -17.66
CA GLU A 167 -29.27 13.89 -17.36
C GLU A 167 -29.29 15.24 -18.09
N GLY A 168 -28.18 15.63 -18.72
CA GLY A 168 -28.01 16.91 -19.44
C GLY A 168 -28.22 16.84 -20.96
N VAL A 169 -28.82 15.76 -21.50
CA VAL A 169 -29.15 15.60 -22.93
C VAL A 169 -30.65 15.66 -23.15
#